data_304c619562141bf34a72d201eac2b517
#
_entry.id   304c619562141bf34a72d201eac2b517
#
_cell.length_a   1.000
_cell.length_b   1.000
_cell.length_c   1.000
_cell.angle_alpha   90.00
_cell.angle_beta   90.00
_cell.angle_gamma   90.00
#
_symmetry.space_group_name_H-M   'P 1'
#
loop_
_entity.id
_entity.type
_entity.pdbx_description
1 polymer ?
#
loop_
_entity_poly.entity_id
_entity_poly.type
_entity_poly.pdbx_seq_one_letter_code
_entity_poly.pdbx_strand_id
1 'polypeptide(L)'
;MRRRTFLGMSSGLGIVATGLTTTPALAGGRRPDLTVAVDGGGDHTGIQAAIDAAPAGATEPFVIGVRPGTYLGQVVVPATKPFLELRGLGRRPDDVVIADDRANGTLKPDGTPWGTSGSASVTVSGADFRAVNLTFANLFDEAAHPEITNRQAVAVLTRADRLVFDRVRFLANQDTLYVNSSAAGVVARVHLRDCYVEGDVDFIFGRATAVFDRCRIHSLNRGSTPNGYVTAPSTDITNPYGLLFQRSRFTSDAPAGTVLLGRPWHPGNDPNAIGQTIVRESWIGAHIPDAAWSDFGAWPWEDARFFEYRNAGPGAIVSANRPQLTAEQAGEYTAAAFLRGSDDWTPERC
;
A
#
# COMPACT_ATOMS: atom_id res chain seq x y z
N MET A 1 29.20 -0.31 2.12
CA MET A 1 29.81 -0.64 3.44
C MET A 1 30.20 0.66 4.15
N ARG A 2 29.44 1.10 5.13
CA ARG A 2 29.91 2.03 6.17
C ARG A 2 29.14 1.72 7.45
N ARG A 3 29.78 0.97 8.34
CA ARG A 3 29.35 0.75 9.73
C ARG A 3 29.48 2.07 10.49
N ARG A 4 28.45 2.50 11.19
CA ARG A 4 28.56 3.56 12.20
C ARG A 4 28.53 2.95 13.59
N THR A 5 29.68 3.03 14.25
CA THR A 5 29.92 2.68 15.64
C THR A 5 29.35 3.78 16.53
N PHE A 6 28.56 3.44 17.53
CA PHE A 6 28.17 4.34 18.60
C PHE A 6 29.05 4.10 19.82
N LEU A 7 29.83 5.11 20.21
CA LEU A 7 30.51 5.16 21.51
C LEU A 7 29.53 5.71 22.55
N GLY A 8 29.41 5.00 23.66
CA GLY A 8 28.74 5.50 24.85
C GLY A 8 29.67 6.35 25.70
N MET A 9 29.13 7.33 26.41
CA MET A 9 29.74 7.92 27.60
C MET A 9 28.68 8.24 28.65
N SER A 10 29.02 7.87 29.85
CA SER A 10 28.24 7.83 31.07
C SER A 10 28.32 9.12 31.89
N SER A 11 27.34 9.27 32.79
CA SER A 11 27.36 9.88 34.12
C SER A 11 27.03 11.38 34.25
N GLY A 12 25.95 11.64 35.01
CA GLY A 12 25.64 12.93 35.63
C GLY A 12 24.34 12.85 36.44
N LEU A 13 24.46 12.89 37.75
CA LEU A 13 23.40 12.87 38.76
C LEU A 13 22.46 14.08 38.71
N GLY A 14 21.17 13.81 38.91
CA GLY A 14 20.30 14.53 39.85
C GLY A 14 19.61 15.78 39.36
N ILE A 15 18.29 15.68 39.28
CA ILE A 15 17.31 16.53 39.98
C ILE A 15 15.93 15.97 39.60
N VAL A 16 15.17 15.48 40.59
CA VAL A 16 13.76 15.10 40.45
C VAL A 16 12.95 16.38 40.32
N ALA A 17 12.55 16.70 39.10
CA ALA A 17 11.47 17.64 38.83
C ALA A 17 10.27 16.84 38.37
N THR A 18 9.25 16.71 39.19
CA THR A 18 7.92 16.22 38.82
C THR A 18 7.28 17.21 37.85
N GLY A 19 7.70 17.16 36.60
CA GLY A 19 7.06 17.84 35.52
C GLY A 19 5.91 16.98 35.03
N LEU A 20 4.67 17.43 35.24
CA LEU A 20 3.50 16.98 34.49
C LEU A 20 3.79 17.23 33.01
N THR A 21 4.22 16.20 32.32
CA THR A 21 4.31 16.22 30.87
C THR A 21 2.89 16.20 30.30
N THR A 22 2.36 17.38 30.05
CA THR A 22 1.18 17.52 29.18
C THR A 22 1.58 17.04 27.80
N THR A 23 1.15 15.83 27.46
CA THR A 23 1.17 15.33 26.08
C THR A 23 0.44 16.35 25.21
N PRO A 24 1.04 16.89 24.12
CA PRO A 24 0.31 17.77 23.23
C PRO A 24 -0.89 17.00 22.69
N ALA A 25 -2.08 17.55 22.91
CA ALA A 25 -3.32 17.02 22.34
C ALA A 25 -3.17 17.03 20.82
N LEU A 26 -3.21 15.85 20.21
CA LEU A 26 -3.38 15.70 18.75
C LEU A 26 -4.69 16.41 18.38
N ALA A 27 -4.60 17.36 17.47
CA ALA A 27 -5.74 18.17 17.05
C ALA A 27 -6.91 17.27 16.58
N GLY A 28 -8.04 17.28 17.31
CA GLY A 28 -9.35 16.99 16.78
C GLY A 28 -9.77 15.53 16.53
N GLY A 29 -9.02 14.49 16.95
CA GLY A 29 -9.41 13.09 16.72
C GLY A 29 -10.02 12.40 17.95
N ARG A 30 -10.98 11.47 17.73
CA ARG A 30 -11.50 10.55 18.76
C ARG A 30 -10.34 9.90 19.52
N ARG A 31 -10.44 9.81 20.85
CA ARG A 31 -9.45 9.06 21.65
C ARG A 31 -9.47 7.59 21.23
N PRO A 32 -8.31 6.90 21.22
CA PRO A 32 -8.27 5.47 21.02
C PRO A 32 -9.13 4.73 22.05
N ASP A 33 -9.81 3.68 21.60
CA ASP A 33 -10.57 2.76 22.45
C ASP A 33 -9.64 1.75 23.13
N LEU A 34 -8.53 1.37 22.44
CA LEU A 34 -7.41 0.59 22.98
C LEU A 34 -6.09 1.20 22.53
N THR A 35 -5.04 0.94 23.31
CA THR A 35 -3.66 1.34 22.97
C THR A 35 -2.74 0.14 22.88
N VAL A 36 -1.83 0.16 21.90
CA VAL A 36 -0.76 -0.83 21.76
C VAL A 36 0.59 -0.13 21.98
N ALA A 37 1.43 -0.74 22.83
CA ALA A 37 2.78 -0.24 23.08
C ALA A 37 3.76 -1.40 23.30
N VAL A 38 4.81 -1.47 22.49
CA VAL A 38 5.79 -2.56 22.54
C VAL A 38 6.53 -2.65 23.89
N ASP A 39 6.60 -1.55 24.62
CA ASP A 39 7.22 -1.43 25.95
C ASP A 39 6.31 -1.85 27.12
N GLY A 40 5.08 -2.27 26.83
CA GLY A 40 4.08 -2.66 27.84
C GLY A 40 3.29 -1.50 28.46
N GLY A 41 3.52 -0.26 28.01
CA GLY A 41 2.81 0.93 28.49
C GLY A 41 1.41 1.13 27.88
N GLY A 42 0.89 0.17 27.11
CA GLY A 42 -0.46 0.17 26.51
C GLY A 42 -1.34 -0.95 27.08
N ASP A 43 -2.56 -1.07 26.54
CA ASP A 43 -3.49 -2.16 26.88
C ASP A 43 -3.00 -3.50 26.33
N HIS A 44 -2.26 -3.47 25.20
CA HIS A 44 -1.63 -4.63 24.57
C HIS A 44 -0.20 -4.31 24.13
N THR A 45 0.64 -5.35 24.02
CA THR A 45 2.02 -5.22 23.48
C THR A 45 2.10 -5.54 21.98
N GLY A 46 1.10 -6.26 21.43
CA GLY A 46 1.05 -6.68 20.04
C GLY A 46 -0.21 -6.22 19.33
N ILE A 47 -0.06 -5.94 18.02
CA ILE A 47 -1.17 -5.45 17.18
C ILE A 47 -2.29 -6.48 17.06
N GLN A 48 -1.94 -7.76 16.81
CA GLN A 48 -2.96 -8.82 16.63
C GLN A 48 -3.82 -8.99 17.88
N ALA A 49 -3.21 -8.97 19.07
CA ALA A 49 -3.94 -9.10 20.33
C ALA A 49 -4.97 -7.97 20.52
N ALA A 50 -4.62 -6.74 20.14
CA ALA A 50 -5.56 -5.62 20.19
C ALA A 50 -6.70 -5.75 19.16
N ILE A 51 -6.41 -6.25 17.95
CA ILE A 51 -7.43 -6.54 16.93
C ILE A 51 -8.37 -7.65 17.42
N ASP A 52 -7.84 -8.70 18.04
CA ASP A 52 -8.65 -9.81 18.56
C ASP A 52 -9.58 -9.34 19.67
N ALA A 53 -9.12 -8.41 20.53
CA ALA A 53 -9.90 -7.80 21.61
C ALA A 53 -10.96 -6.80 21.12
N ALA A 54 -10.82 -6.24 19.91
CA ALA A 54 -11.80 -5.32 19.33
C ALA A 54 -13.18 -6.02 19.17
N PRO A 55 -14.31 -5.29 19.25
CA PRO A 55 -15.63 -5.87 19.09
C PRO A 55 -15.83 -6.46 17.69
N ALA A 56 -16.51 -7.61 17.60
CA ALA A 56 -16.96 -8.16 16.33
C ALA A 56 -18.27 -7.46 15.89
N GLY A 57 -18.44 -7.30 14.56
CA GLY A 57 -19.65 -6.74 13.98
C GLY A 57 -19.90 -5.28 14.36
N ALA A 58 -18.85 -4.51 14.63
CA ALA A 58 -18.96 -3.09 14.92
C ALA A 58 -19.67 -2.34 13.78
N THR A 59 -20.48 -1.34 14.12
CA THR A 59 -21.19 -0.46 13.17
C THR A 59 -20.66 0.98 13.22
N GLU A 60 -19.71 1.22 14.11
CA GLU A 60 -19.03 2.51 14.30
C GLU A 60 -17.52 2.28 14.46
N PRO A 61 -16.67 3.29 14.17
CA PRO A 61 -15.24 3.16 14.28
C PRO A 61 -14.78 2.73 15.67
N PHE A 62 -13.97 1.66 15.73
CA PHE A 62 -13.22 1.23 16.90
C PHE A 62 -11.73 1.53 16.66
N VAL A 63 -11.16 2.39 17.47
CA VAL A 63 -9.83 2.97 17.25
C VAL A 63 -8.79 2.28 18.14
N ILE A 64 -7.80 1.65 17.51
CA ILE A 64 -6.59 1.14 18.17
C ILE A 64 -5.47 2.13 17.94
N GLY A 65 -5.04 2.82 19.00
CA GLY A 65 -3.91 3.73 18.98
C GLY A 65 -2.60 2.97 19.15
N VAL A 66 -1.69 3.08 18.19
CA VAL A 66 -0.41 2.39 18.20
C VAL A 66 0.71 3.36 18.54
N ARG A 67 1.40 3.16 19.68
CA ARG A 67 2.53 4.00 20.11
C ARG A 67 3.75 3.77 19.22
N PRO A 68 4.69 4.74 19.17
CA PRO A 68 5.95 4.58 18.46
C PRO A 68 6.66 3.28 18.81
N GLY A 69 7.12 2.56 17.77
CA GLY A 69 7.81 1.28 17.90
C GLY A 69 7.69 0.42 16.63
N THR A 70 8.42 -0.70 16.62
CA THR A 70 8.34 -1.72 15.56
C THR A 70 7.64 -2.94 16.10
N TYR A 71 6.58 -3.36 15.43
CA TYR A 71 5.71 -4.48 15.77
C TYR A 71 5.88 -5.57 14.72
N LEU A 72 6.56 -6.65 15.10
CA LEU A 72 6.90 -7.75 14.20
C LEU A 72 5.85 -8.86 14.26
N GLY A 73 5.62 -9.48 13.11
CA GLY A 73 4.74 -10.60 12.90
C GLY A 73 3.52 -10.26 12.06
N GLN A 74 2.92 -11.30 11.49
CA GLN A 74 1.76 -11.17 10.62
C GLN A 74 0.54 -10.61 11.37
N VAL A 75 -0.15 -9.69 10.73
CA VAL A 75 -1.38 -9.07 11.25
C VAL A 75 -2.56 -9.37 10.32
N VAL A 76 -3.66 -9.83 10.89
CA VAL A 76 -4.90 -10.11 10.16
C VAL A 76 -6.06 -9.35 10.78
N VAL A 77 -6.68 -8.48 9.98
CA VAL A 77 -7.98 -7.87 10.29
C VAL A 77 -9.07 -8.72 9.64
N PRO A 78 -9.77 -9.58 10.39
CA PRO A 78 -10.74 -10.49 9.82
C PRO A 78 -12.04 -9.78 9.40
N ALA A 79 -12.83 -10.39 8.53
CA ALA A 79 -14.10 -9.83 8.06
C ALA A 79 -15.12 -9.57 9.20
N THR A 80 -14.95 -10.24 10.34
CA THR A 80 -15.76 -10.04 11.54
C THR A 80 -15.44 -8.76 12.31
N LYS A 81 -14.40 -8.00 11.92
CA LYS A 81 -13.96 -6.74 12.55
C LYS A 81 -14.12 -5.56 11.58
N PRO A 82 -15.34 -5.21 11.15
CA PRO A 82 -15.57 -4.00 10.36
C PRO A 82 -15.33 -2.74 11.21
N PHE A 83 -15.18 -1.58 10.56
CA PHE A 83 -14.99 -0.28 11.20
C PHE A 83 -13.77 -0.19 12.13
N LEU A 84 -12.76 -1.05 11.95
CA LEU A 84 -11.53 -0.98 12.72
C LEU A 84 -10.62 0.13 12.20
N GLU A 85 -10.09 0.96 13.11
CA GLU A 85 -9.06 1.93 12.75
C GLU A 85 -7.74 1.63 13.48
N LEU A 86 -6.63 1.52 12.75
CA LEU A 86 -5.27 1.52 13.29
C LEU A 86 -4.69 2.93 13.15
N ARG A 87 -4.38 3.59 14.27
CA ARG A 87 -3.84 4.95 14.28
C ARG A 87 -2.47 5.00 14.94
N GLY A 88 -1.44 5.34 14.16
CA GLY A 88 -0.11 5.64 14.70
C GLY A 88 -0.13 6.91 15.55
N LEU A 89 0.34 6.80 16.78
CA LEU A 89 0.40 7.89 17.76
C LEU A 89 1.74 8.63 17.73
N GLY A 90 2.61 8.30 16.76
CA GLY A 90 3.85 9.01 16.48
C GLY A 90 3.61 10.34 15.77
N ARG A 91 4.66 11.14 15.65
CA ARG A 91 4.63 12.41 14.91
C ARG A 91 4.60 12.17 13.40
N ARG A 92 5.23 11.08 12.95
CA ARG A 92 5.37 10.69 11.54
C ARG A 92 4.98 9.24 11.36
N PRO A 93 4.59 8.84 10.15
CA PRO A 93 4.31 7.44 9.85
C PRO A 93 5.45 6.47 10.19
N ASP A 94 6.70 6.91 10.06
CA ASP A 94 7.91 6.12 10.34
C ASP A 94 8.08 5.77 11.82
N ASP A 95 7.40 6.49 12.71
CA ASP A 95 7.51 6.26 14.15
C ASP A 95 6.80 4.96 14.57
N VAL A 96 5.86 4.46 13.75
CA VAL A 96 5.09 3.23 14.00
C VAL A 96 5.24 2.29 12.80
N VAL A 97 5.94 1.18 12.98
CA VAL A 97 6.18 0.19 11.93
C VAL A 97 5.54 -1.14 12.29
N ILE A 98 4.66 -1.66 11.41
CA ILE A 98 4.06 -2.99 11.50
C ILE A 98 4.65 -3.81 10.36
N ALA A 99 5.35 -4.90 10.66
CA ALA A 99 6.14 -5.62 9.67
C ALA A 99 6.21 -7.13 9.89
N ASP A 100 6.43 -7.85 8.79
CA ASP A 100 6.83 -9.26 8.74
C ASP A 100 7.91 -9.42 7.66
N ASP A 101 8.48 -10.62 7.50
CA ASP A 101 9.59 -10.88 6.58
C ASP A 101 9.37 -12.09 5.65
N ARG A 102 8.11 -12.49 5.42
CA ARG A 102 7.79 -13.65 4.57
C ARG A 102 7.73 -13.28 3.10
N ALA A 103 8.28 -14.16 2.27
CA ALA A 103 8.06 -14.15 0.83
C ALA A 103 7.11 -15.28 0.40
N ASN A 104 6.65 -15.24 -0.85
CA ASN A 104 5.85 -16.29 -1.48
C ASN A 104 6.50 -17.66 -1.32
N GLY A 105 7.79 -17.75 -1.60
CA GLY A 105 8.56 -19.01 -1.54
C GLY A 105 9.03 -19.43 -0.15
N THR A 106 8.85 -18.60 0.88
CA THR A 106 9.13 -18.97 2.28
C THR A 106 8.24 -20.14 2.68
N LEU A 107 8.82 -21.16 3.35
CA LEU A 107 8.07 -22.36 3.71
C LEU A 107 7.31 -22.18 5.02
N LYS A 108 6.11 -22.71 5.06
CA LYS A 108 5.33 -22.92 6.28
C LYS A 108 5.88 -24.07 7.10
N PRO A 109 5.44 -24.25 8.35
CA PRO A 109 5.84 -25.41 9.16
C PRO A 109 5.52 -26.78 8.53
N ASP A 110 4.54 -26.86 7.63
CA ASP A 110 4.16 -28.08 6.90
C ASP A 110 5.00 -28.31 5.64
N GLY A 111 5.99 -27.46 5.35
CA GLY A 111 6.88 -27.55 4.19
C GLY A 111 6.30 -26.99 2.88
N THR A 112 5.07 -26.46 2.88
CA THR A 112 4.48 -25.81 1.70
C THR A 112 4.82 -24.32 1.66
N PRO A 113 4.92 -23.67 0.48
CA PRO A 113 5.19 -22.23 0.39
C PRO A 113 3.99 -21.41 0.89
N TRP A 114 4.27 -20.21 1.42
CA TRP A 114 3.22 -19.28 1.83
C TRP A 114 2.36 -18.80 0.67
N GLY A 115 2.91 -18.70 -0.54
CA GLY A 115 2.26 -18.07 -1.68
C GLY A 115 2.19 -16.54 -1.53
N THR A 116 1.90 -15.83 -2.61
CA THR A 116 1.86 -14.34 -2.61
C THR A 116 0.89 -13.80 -1.56
N SER A 117 -0.33 -14.32 -1.47
CA SER A 117 -1.29 -13.86 -0.45
C SER A 117 -0.86 -14.17 0.98
N GLY A 118 -0.19 -15.31 1.20
CA GLY A 118 0.28 -15.72 2.52
C GLY A 118 1.52 -14.97 2.98
N SER A 119 2.27 -14.35 2.07
CA SER A 119 3.43 -13.52 2.40
C SER A 119 3.06 -12.17 3.02
N ALA A 120 1.78 -11.76 2.95
CA ALA A 120 1.34 -10.45 3.41
C ALA A 120 1.64 -10.24 4.91
N SER A 121 2.38 -9.17 5.21
CA SER A 121 2.60 -8.72 6.59
C SER A 121 1.28 -8.33 7.25
N VAL A 122 0.42 -7.65 6.49
CA VAL A 122 -0.91 -7.26 6.97
C VAL A 122 -1.97 -7.65 5.96
N THR A 123 -3.00 -8.38 6.41
CA THR A 123 -4.17 -8.71 5.60
C THR A 123 -5.41 -8.02 6.16
N VAL A 124 -6.13 -7.26 5.31
CA VAL A 124 -7.35 -6.54 5.69
C VAL A 124 -8.56 -7.13 4.98
N SER A 125 -9.41 -7.84 5.73
CA SER A 125 -10.68 -8.39 5.27
C SER A 125 -11.90 -7.74 5.94
N GLY A 126 -11.70 -6.88 6.94
CA GLY A 126 -12.77 -6.11 7.59
C GLY A 126 -13.15 -4.91 6.72
N ALA A 127 -14.44 -4.75 6.41
CA ALA A 127 -14.95 -3.58 5.69
C ALA A 127 -14.83 -2.29 6.54
N ASP A 128 -14.84 -1.14 5.88
CA ASP A 128 -14.76 0.17 6.54
C ASP A 128 -13.49 0.34 7.41
N PHE A 129 -12.41 -0.39 7.09
CA PHE A 129 -11.14 -0.29 7.79
C PHE A 129 -10.42 1.01 7.47
N ARG A 130 -9.73 1.56 8.48
CA ARG A 130 -8.86 2.73 8.31
C ARG A 130 -7.47 2.46 8.89
N ALA A 131 -6.46 3.01 8.23
CA ALA A 131 -5.11 3.13 8.78
C ALA A 131 -4.64 4.57 8.64
N VAL A 132 -4.09 5.13 9.71
CA VAL A 132 -3.70 6.54 9.76
C VAL A 132 -2.31 6.68 10.38
N ASN A 133 -1.41 7.41 9.70
CA ASN A 133 -0.12 7.84 10.23
C ASN A 133 0.76 6.70 10.77
N LEU A 134 0.98 5.66 9.96
CA LEU A 134 1.84 4.51 10.30
C LEU A 134 2.49 3.90 9.05
N THR A 135 3.40 2.95 9.25
CA THR A 135 4.10 2.22 8.20
C THR A 135 3.74 0.75 8.25
N PHE A 136 3.39 0.18 7.12
CA PHE A 136 3.35 -1.26 6.88
C PHE A 136 4.55 -1.66 6.03
N ALA A 137 5.27 -2.70 6.43
CA ALA A 137 6.44 -3.16 5.71
C ALA A 137 6.45 -4.68 5.56
N ASN A 138 7.03 -5.17 4.45
CA ASN A 138 7.55 -6.51 4.39
C ASN A 138 9.07 -6.40 4.30
N LEU A 139 9.76 -7.01 5.25
CA LEU A 139 11.20 -6.88 5.44
C LEU A 139 12.00 -8.01 4.76
N PHE A 140 11.37 -8.81 3.90
CA PHE A 140 12.05 -9.89 3.20
C PHE A 140 13.26 -9.35 2.42
N ASP A 141 14.44 -9.86 2.76
CA ASP A 141 15.71 -9.49 2.11
C ASP A 141 16.05 -10.51 1.01
N GLU A 142 15.80 -10.13 -0.24
CA GLU A 142 16.09 -10.97 -1.41
C GLU A 142 17.59 -11.32 -1.54
N ALA A 143 18.47 -10.43 -1.10
CA ALA A 143 19.91 -10.64 -1.18
C ALA A 143 20.41 -11.64 -0.12
N ALA A 144 19.76 -11.66 1.04
CA ALA A 144 20.05 -12.62 2.11
C ALA A 144 19.51 -14.02 1.82
N HIS A 145 18.51 -14.14 0.92
CA HIS A 145 17.81 -15.39 0.61
C HIS A 145 17.86 -15.73 -0.90
N PRO A 146 19.06 -15.93 -1.47
CA PRO A 146 19.22 -16.25 -2.90
C PRO A 146 18.59 -17.59 -3.31
N GLU A 147 18.39 -18.51 -2.35
CA GLU A 147 17.75 -19.81 -2.54
C GLU A 147 16.24 -19.70 -2.79
N ILE A 148 15.60 -18.59 -2.36
CA ILE A 148 14.17 -18.37 -2.57
C ILE A 148 13.96 -17.72 -3.94
N THR A 149 13.31 -18.43 -4.86
CA THR A 149 13.05 -17.94 -6.23
C THR A 149 11.75 -17.18 -6.37
N ASN A 150 10.71 -17.53 -5.59
CA ASN A 150 9.44 -16.82 -5.55
C ASN A 150 9.50 -15.73 -4.47
N ARG A 151 9.95 -14.53 -4.86
CA ARG A 151 10.35 -13.46 -3.93
C ARG A 151 9.27 -12.42 -3.68
N GLN A 152 8.06 -12.61 -4.22
CA GLN A 152 6.93 -11.73 -3.94
C GLN A 152 6.72 -11.61 -2.43
N ALA A 153 6.73 -10.39 -1.89
CA ALA A 153 6.71 -10.13 -0.46
C ALA A 153 5.78 -8.95 -0.15
N VAL A 154 4.53 -9.27 0.16
CA VAL A 154 3.45 -8.29 0.27
C VAL A 154 3.52 -7.57 1.63
N ALA A 155 3.54 -6.23 1.63
CA ALA A 155 3.37 -5.46 2.86
C ALA A 155 1.91 -5.43 3.30
N VAL A 156 0.98 -5.14 2.38
CA VAL A 156 -0.46 -5.13 2.67
C VAL A 156 -1.26 -5.82 1.57
N LEU A 157 -2.11 -6.75 1.98
CA LEU A 157 -3.18 -7.33 1.15
C LEU A 157 -4.53 -6.82 1.64
N THR A 158 -5.33 -6.23 0.74
CA THR A 158 -6.73 -5.87 1.02
C THR A 158 -7.69 -6.87 0.36
N ARG A 159 -8.85 -7.12 0.99
CA ARG A 159 -9.91 -8.00 0.46
C ARG A 159 -11.32 -7.47 0.74
N ALA A 160 -11.44 -6.28 1.28
CA ALA A 160 -12.70 -5.70 1.73
C ALA A 160 -13.00 -4.38 1.03
N ASP A 161 -14.24 -3.92 1.17
CA ASP A 161 -14.71 -2.67 0.60
C ASP A 161 -14.62 -1.51 1.60
N ARG A 162 -14.52 -0.27 1.08
CA ARG A 162 -14.49 1.00 1.80
C ARG A 162 -13.31 1.14 2.75
N LEU A 163 -12.10 0.85 2.24
CA LEU A 163 -10.86 0.96 3.01
C LEU A 163 -10.23 2.35 2.81
N VAL A 164 -9.69 2.93 3.88
CA VAL A 164 -9.01 4.23 3.85
C VAL A 164 -7.63 4.13 4.46
N PHE A 165 -6.62 4.59 3.72
CA PHE A 165 -5.26 4.77 4.18
C PHE A 165 -4.89 6.24 4.06
N ASP A 166 -4.55 6.89 5.17
CA ASP A 166 -4.21 8.31 5.24
C ASP A 166 -2.84 8.50 5.86
N ARG A 167 -1.90 9.09 5.11
CA ARG A 167 -0.50 9.26 5.53
C ARG A 167 0.13 7.93 6.01
N VAL A 168 -0.07 6.88 5.20
CA VAL A 168 0.49 5.54 5.45
C VAL A 168 1.64 5.30 4.49
N ARG A 169 2.67 4.60 4.96
CA ARG A 169 3.76 4.10 4.11
C ARG A 169 3.63 2.60 3.91
N PHE A 170 3.88 2.16 2.68
CA PHE A 170 3.91 0.74 2.27
C PHE A 170 5.29 0.46 1.71
N LEU A 171 6.06 -0.40 2.38
CA LEU A 171 7.47 -0.65 2.09
C LEU A 171 7.71 -2.13 1.84
N ALA A 172 8.16 -2.48 0.65
CA ALA A 172 8.68 -3.79 0.27
C ALA A 172 9.43 -3.68 -1.06
N ASN A 173 9.69 -4.81 -1.73
CA ASN A 173 10.29 -4.89 -3.05
C ASN A 173 9.25 -5.32 -4.09
N GLN A 174 9.27 -6.59 -4.53
CA GLN A 174 8.26 -7.10 -5.45
C GLN A 174 6.92 -7.32 -4.74
N ASP A 175 5.80 -6.90 -5.37
CA ASP A 175 4.43 -7.12 -4.91
C ASP A 175 4.05 -6.38 -3.60
N THR A 176 4.55 -5.17 -3.35
CA THR A 176 4.39 -4.44 -2.07
C THR A 176 2.94 -4.29 -1.63
N LEU A 177 2.06 -3.82 -2.51
CA LEU A 177 0.67 -3.49 -2.18
C LEU A 177 -0.31 -4.24 -3.07
N TYR A 178 -0.95 -5.25 -2.49
CA TYR A 178 -1.96 -6.07 -3.14
C TYR A 178 -3.35 -5.52 -2.84
N VAL A 179 -3.83 -4.58 -3.65
CA VAL A 179 -5.20 -4.06 -3.57
C VAL A 179 -6.15 -5.04 -4.28
N ASN A 180 -6.86 -5.85 -3.52
CA ASN A 180 -7.67 -6.94 -4.06
C ASN A 180 -9.13 -6.87 -3.58
N SER A 181 -9.98 -7.69 -4.15
CA SER A 181 -11.34 -7.98 -3.71
C SER A 181 -11.45 -9.42 -3.24
N SER A 182 -12.59 -9.77 -2.63
CA SER A 182 -12.85 -11.13 -2.15
C SER A 182 -12.95 -12.15 -3.30
N ALA A 183 -13.42 -11.72 -4.49
CA ALA A 183 -13.54 -12.54 -5.69
C ALA A 183 -13.51 -11.66 -6.96
N ALA A 184 -13.37 -12.29 -8.13
CA ALA A 184 -13.57 -11.64 -9.43
C ALA A 184 -14.98 -11.05 -9.52
N GLY A 185 -15.14 -9.91 -10.18
CA GLY A 185 -16.41 -9.20 -10.33
C GLY A 185 -16.92 -8.49 -9.05
N VAL A 186 -16.32 -8.79 -7.88
CA VAL A 186 -16.69 -8.09 -6.63
C VAL A 186 -15.95 -6.76 -6.53
N VAL A 187 -16.70 -5.67 -6.38
CA VAL A 187 -16.13 -4.34 -6.16
C VAL A 187 -15.60 -4.23 -4.74
N ALA A 188 -14.37 -3.79 -4.60
CA ALA A 188 -13.73 -3.42 -3.32
C ALA A 188 -13.05 -2.06 -3.53
N ARG A 189 -13.49 -1.05 -2.79
CA ARG A 189 -13.01 0.33 -2.94
C ARG A 189 -11.98 0.66 -1.88
N VAL A 190 -10.86 1.21 -2.35
CA VAL A 190 -9.72 1.59 -1.50
C VAL A 190 -9.32 3.03 -1.80
N HIS A 191 -9.26 3.87 -0.79
CA HIS A 191 -8.77 5.24 -0.90
C HIS A 191 -7.44 5.40 -0.16
N LEU A 192 -6.40 5.72 -0.89
CA LEU A 192 -5.06 6.04 -0.35
C LEU A 192 -4.83 7.54 -0.53
N ARG A 193 -4.63 8.27 0.57
CA ARG A 193 -4.44 9.70 0.57
C ARG A 193 -3.14 10.09 1.26
N ASP A 194 -2.34 10.94 0.59
CA ASP A 194 -1.07 11.43 1.11
C ASP A 194 -0.11 10.30 1.55
N CYS A 195 -0.22 9.14 0.87
CA CYS A 195 0.53 7.92 1.18
C CYS A 195 1.88 7.86 0.42
N TYR A 196 2.76 7.01 0.92
CA TYR A 196 4.00 6.63 0.28
C TYR A 196 3.98 5.13 -0.02
N VAL A 197 4.26 4.75 -1.27
CA VAL A 197 4.38 3.35 -1.69
C VAL A 197 5.72 3.17 -2.39
N GLU A 198 6.53 2.20 -1.96
CA GLU A 198 7.77 1.83 -2.65
C GLU A 198 7.80 0.35 -2.99
N GLY A 199 8.54 0.04 -4.05
CA GLY A 199 8.79 -1.31 -4.52
C GLY A 199 9.50 -1.30 -5.86
N ASP A 200 9.64 -2.46 -6.49
CA ASP A 200 10.34 -2.58 -7.77
C ASP A 200 9.52 -3.28 -8.87
N VAL A 201 9.03 -4.49 -8.66
CA VAL A 201 8.28 -5.25 -9.67
C VAL A 201 6.83 -5.42 -9.22
N ASP A 202 5.88 -4.98 -10.09
CA ASP A 202 4.44 -5.14 -9.87
C ASP A 202 3.99 -4.67 -8.48
N PHE A 203 4.67 -3.64 -7.96
CA PHE A 203 4.57 -3.33 -6.54
C PHE A 203 3.24 -2.69 -6.10
N ILE A 204 2.35 -2.36 -7.05
CA ILE A 204 0.94 -2.03 -6.82
C ILE A 204 0.11 -2.90 -7.76
N PHE A 205 -0.59 -3.90 -7.22
CA PHE A 205 -1.28 -4.87 -8.07
C PHE A 205 -2.62 -5.33 -7.50
N GLY A 206 -3.40 -6.03 -8.31
CA GLY A 206 -4.68 -6.62 -7.92
C GLY A 206 -5.89 -6.05 -8.66
N ARG A 207 -7.09 -6.42 -8.18
CA ARG A 207 -8.36 -6.19 -8.90
C ARG A 207 -9.29 -5.16 -8.26
N ALA A 208 -8.89 -4.55 -7.14
CA ALA A 208 -9.71 -3.57 -6.45
C ALA A 208 -9.89 -2.27 -7.26
N THR A 209 -10.94 -1.54 -6.96
CA THR A 209 -11.07 -0.13 -7.33
C THR A 209 -10.28 0.72 -6.33
N ALA A 210 -9.10 1.20 -6.69
CA ALA A 210 -8.22 1.90 -5.77
C ALA A 210 -7.85 3.30 -6.28
N VAL A 211 -8.00 4.30 -5.42
CA VAL A 211 -7.64 5.70 -5.71
C VAL A 211 -6.43 6.10 -4.89
N PHE A 212 -5.36 6.48 -5.57
CA PHE A 212 -4.12 7.05 -5.02
C PHE A 212 -4.15 8.56 -5.22
N ASP A 213 -4.55 9.30 -4.18
CA ASP A 213 -4.67 10.75 -4.22
C ASP A 213 -3.51 11.43 -3.49
N ARG A 214 -2.73 12.27 -4.18
CA ARG A 214 -1.53 12.95 -3.66
C ARG A 214 -0.50 12.00 -3.03
N CYS A 215 -0.37 10.80 -3.59
CA CYS A 215 0.58 9.82 -3.12
C CYS A 215 1.97 10.03 -3.77
N ARG A 216 3.01 9.58 -3.07
CA ARG A 216 4.33 9.39 -3.64
C ARG A 216 4.53 7.91 -3.94
N ILE A 217 4.73 7.60 -5.22
CA ILE A 217 4.96 6.26 -5.76
C ILE A 217 6.45 6.19 -6.12
N HIS A 218 7.20 5.33 -5.45
CA HIS A 218 8.65 5.29 -5.55
C HIS A 218 9.16 3.94 -6.02
N SER A 219 9.81 3.92 -7.18
CA SER A 219 10.40 2.70 -7.73
C SER A 219 11.84 2.55 -7.24
N LEU A 220 12.11 1.46 -6.54
CA LEU A 220 13.45 1.10 -6.05
C LEU A 220 14.37 0.68 -7.21
N ASN A 221 15.67 0.91 -7.06
CA ASN A 221 16.67 0.47 -8.03
C ASN A 221 17.16 -0.94 -7.69
N ARG A 222 16.77 -1.94 -8.49
CA ARG A 222 17.25 -3.32 -8.38
C ARG A 222 18.38 -3.68 -9.35
N GLY A 223 18.87 -2.71 -10.16
CA GLY A 223 19.98 -2.93 -11.08
C GLY A 223 19.67 -3.81 -12.29
N SER A 224 18.39 -3.88 -12.72
CA SER A 224 17.95 -4.67 -13.87
C SER A 224 17.42 -3.79 -15.02
N THR A 225 17.26 -4.38 -16.20
CA THR A 225 16.62 -3.72 -17.35
C THR A 225 15.61 -4.68 -17.98
N PRO A 226 14.32 -4.38 -17.99
CA PRO A 226 13.68 -3.29 -17.24
C PRO A 226 13.97 -3.41 -15.73
N ASN A 227 14.06 -2.26 -15.06
CA ASN A 227 14.29 -2.26 -13.61
C ASN A 227 13.05 -2.75 -12.86
N GLY A 228 11.85 -2.42 -13.33
CA GLY A 228 10.61 -2.86 -12.69
C GLY A 228 9.36 -2.32 -13.35
N TYR A 229 8.23 -2.60 -12.69
CA TYR A 229 6.89 -2.20 -13.13
C TYR A 229 6.14 -1.62 -11.93
N VAL A 230 5.54 -0.44 -12.09
CA VAL A 230 4.80 0.21 -11.01
C VAL A 230 3.50 -0.54 -10.71
N THR A 231 2.74 -0.89 -11.77
CA THR A 231 1.40 -1.50 -11.59
C THR A 231 1.24 -2.82 -12.35
N ALA A 232 0.47 -3.74 -11.76
CA ALA A 232 0.00 -4.96 -12.40
C ALA A 232 -1.50 -5.19 -12.08
N PRO A 233 -2.40 -4.36 -12.65
CA PRO A 233 -3.82 -4.48 -12.37
C PRO A 233 -4.40 -5.74 -13.00
N SER A 234 -5.41 -6.32 -12.32
CA SER A 234 -6.22 -7.45 -12.80
C SER A 234 -7.72 -7.16 -12.67
N THR A 235 -8.10 -5.93 -12.94
CA THR A 235 -9.48 -5.46 -12.83
C THR A 235 -10.42 -6.34 -13.68
N ASP A 236 -11.46 -6.87 -13.07
CA ASP A 236 -12.47 -7.66 -13.78
C ASP A 236 -13.18 -6.79 -14.83
N ILE A 237 -13.52 -7.40 -16.00
CA ILE A 237 -14.16 -6.70 -17.11
C ILE A 237 -15.51 -6.08 -16.72
N THR A 238 -16.21 -6.66 -15.73
CA THR A 238 -17.49 -6.15 -15.23
C THR A 238 -17.33 -4.94 -14.29
N ASN A 239 -16.11 -4.69 -13.77
CA ASN A 239 -15.82 -3.55 -12.92
C ASN A 239 -15.38 -2.34 -13.76
N PRO A 240 -16.11 -1.22 -13.74
CA PRO A 240 -15.79 -0.05 -14.56
C PRO A 240 -14.49 0.64 -14.11
N TYR A 241 -14.06 0.43 -12.87
CA TYR A 241 -12.95 1.15 -12.26
C TYR A 241 -11.90 0.19 -11.66
N GLY A 242 -10.62 0.46 -11.95
CA GLY A 242 -9.46 -0.24 -11.41
C GLY A 242 -8.56 0.69 -10.57
N LEU A 243 -7.32 0.93 -11.02
CA LEU A 243 -6.36 1.79 -10.33
C LEU A 243 -6.39 3.22 -10.90
N LEU A 244 -6.57 4.21 -10.03
CA LEU A 244 -6.50 5.63 -10.36
C LEU A 244 -5.40 6.31 -9.55
N PHE A 245 -4.43 6.90 -10.23
CA PHE A 245 -3.44 7.79 -9.63
C PHE A 245 -3.75 9.23 -10.03
N GLN A 246 -4.05 10.09 -9.06
CA GLN A 246 -4.29 11.50 -9.33
C GLN A 246 -3.44 12.40 -8.43
N ARG A 247 -2.94 13.50 -9.00
CA ARG A 247 -2.12 14.49 -8.27
C ARG A 247 -0.96 13.86 -7.50
N SER A 248 -0.49 12.70 -7.99
CA SER A 248 0.53 11.89 -7.36
C SER A 248 1.92 12.16 -7.97
N ARG A 249 2.96 11.66 -7.32
CA ARG A 249 4.33 11.88 -7.75
C ARG A 249 5.07 10.55 -7.91
N PHE A 250 5.46 10.23 -9.14
CA PHE A 250 6.25 9.04 -9.47
C PHE A 250 7.73 9.40 -9.43
N THR A 251 8.47 8.75 -8.55
CA THR A 251 9.90 8.98 -8.29
C THR A 251 10.67 7.67 -8.32
N SER A 252 12.00 7.70 -8.49
CA SER A 252 12.80 6.48 -8.47
C SER A 252 14.27 6.79 -8.15
N ASP A 253 14.98 5.77 -7.65
CA ASP A 253 16.42 5.69 -7.59
C ASP A 253 17.02 4.93 -8.80
N ALA A 254 16.18 4.37 -9.67
CA ALA A 254 16.59 3.67 -10.87
C ALA A 254 17.01 4.65 -11.98
N PRO A 255 17.85 4.21 -12.94
CA PRO A 255 18.23 5.01 -14.10
C PRO A 255 17.04 5.48 -14.94
N ALA A 256 17.21 6.57 -15.67
CA ALA A 256 16.20 7.09 -16.58
C ALA A 256 15.77 6.03 -17.61
N GLY A 257 14.46 5.97 -17.88
CA GLY A 257 13.87 5.10 -18.90
C GLY A 257 13.87 3.60 -18.57
N THR A 258 14.05 3.20 -17.32
CA THR A 258 14.18 1.78 -16.96
C THR A 258 12.99 1.20 -16.20
N VAL A 259 12.02 2.00 -15.77
CA VAL A 259 10.83 1.57 -15.05
C VAL A 259 9.58 1.78 -15.89
N LEU A 260 8.73 0.78 -15.98
CA LEU A 260 7.48 0.84 -16.72
C LEU A 260 6.31 1.20 -15.79
N LEU A 261 5.31 1.93 -16.31
CA LEU A 261 4.11 2.29 -15.52
C LEU A 261 3.26 1.06 -15.18
N GLY A 262 3.28 0.04 -16.03
CA GLY A 262 2.58 -1.18 -15.70
C GLY A 262 2.44 -2.19 -16.84
N ARG A 263 1.81 -3.31 -16.47
CA ARG A 263 1.49 -4.43 -17.36
C ARG A 263 0.22 -5.14 -16.88
N PRO A 264 -0.62 -5.73 -17.79
CA PRO A 264 -1.88 -6.35 -17.40
C PRO A 264 -1.64 -7.73 -16.79
N TRP A 265 -2.00 -7.90 -15.51
CA TRP A 265 -1.90 -9.20 -14.86
C TRP A 265 -3.20 -9.99 -15.01
N HIS A 266 -3.10 -11.24 -15.49
CA HIS A 266 -4.20 -12.17 -15.65
C HIS A 266 -4.02 -13.35 -14.68
N PRO A 267 -4.48 -13.24 -13.42
CA PRO A 267 -4.34 -14.29 -12.41
C PRO A 267 -5.00 -15.59 -12.88
N GLY A 268 -4.24 -16.69 -12.89
CA GLY A 268 -4.74 -17.98 -13.37
C GLY A 268 -5.08 -18.00 -14.87
N ASN A 269 -4.54 -17.08 -15.67
CA ASN A 269 -4.89 -16.87 -17.08
C ASN A 269 -6.37 -16.50 -17.31
N ASP A 270 -6.99 -15.79 -16.36
CA ASP A 270 -8.37 -15.34 -16.47
C ASP A 270 -8.50 -14.30 -17.60
N PRO A 271 -9.25 -14.59 -18.69
CA PRO A 271 -9.41 -13.65 -19.80
C PRO A 271 -10.29 -12.45 -19.44
N ASN A 272 -11.03 -12.51 -18.34
CA ASN A 272 -11.88 -11.41 -17.87
C ASN A 272 -11.12 -10.38 -17.01
N ALA A 273 -9.85 -10.63 -16.70
CA ALA A 273 -9.02 -9.72 -15.95
C ALA A 273 -8.47 -8.60 -16.85
N ILE A 274 -9.32 -7.70 -17.31
CA ILE A 274 -8.94 -6.57 -18.16
C ILE A 274 -8.45 -5.41 -17.28
N GLY A 275 -7.15 -5.43 -16.96
CA GLY A 275 -6.52 -4.50 -16.04
C GLY A 275 -6.74 -3.03 -16.40
N GLN A 276 -7.03 -2.19 -15.39
CA GLN A 276 -7.16 -0.75 -15.59
C GLN A 276 -6.17 0.02 -14.71
N THR A 277 -5.39 0.89 -15.34
CA THR A 277 -4.57 1.91 -14.65
C THR A 277 -4.73 3.26 -15.33
N ILE A 278 -5.11 4.26 -14.55
CA ILE A 278 -5.22 5.65 -15.03
C ILE A 278 -4.27 6.52 -14.19
N VAL A 279 -3.38 7.25 -14.87
CA VAL A 279 -2.49 8.24 -14.24
C VAL A 279 -2.88 9.62 -14.75
N ARG A 280 -3.32 10.50 -13.84
CA ARG A 280 -3.77 11.84 -14.23
C ARG A 280 -3.21 12.94 -13.32
N GLU A 281 -2.98 14.12 -13.91
CA GLU A 281 -2.59 15.33 -13.18
C GLU A 281 -1.41 15.10 -12.21
N SER A 282 -0.54 14.16 -12.58
CA SER A 282 0.54 13.66 -11.74
C SER A 282 1.91 14.07 -12.31
N TRP A 283 2.92 14.08 -11.45
CA TRP A 283 4.29 14.30 -11.88
C TRP A 283 4.99 12.96 -12.08
N ILE A 284 5.57 12.76 -13.27
CA ILE A 284 6.25 11.51 -13.66
C ILE A 284 7.73 11.79 -13.88
N GLY A 285 8.59 11.08 -13.12
CA GLY A 285 10.03 11.20 -13.17
C GLY A 285 10.65 10.58 -14.42
N ALA A 286 11.90 10.91 -14.69
CA ALA A 286 12.64 10.46 -15.90
C ALA A 286 12.86 8.94 -15.97
N HIS A 287 12.63 8.20 -14.89
CA HIS A 287 12.74 6.74 -14.87
C HIS A 287 11.68 6.05 -15.74
N ILE A 288 10.57 6.75 -16.06
CA ILE A 288 9.53 6.25 -16.96
C ILE A 288 9.87 6.60 -18.41
N PRO A 289 10.01 5.60 -19.32
CA PRO A 289 10.31 5.82 -20.74
C PRO A 289 9.06 6.23 -21.56
N ASP A 290 9.27 6.46 -22.85
CA ASP A 290 8.18 6.64 -23.81
C ASP A 290 7.30 5.39 -23.89
N ALA A 291 7.87 4.22 -24.14
CA ALA A 291 7.13 2.95 -24.06
C ALA A 291 6.95 2.55 -22.59
N ALA A 292 5.95 3.15 -21.93
CA ALA A 292 5.75 3.01 -20.48
C ALA A 292 4.88 1.81 -20.10
N TRP A 293 4.24 1.16 -21.02
CA TRP A 293 3.40 -0.01 -20.81
C TRP A 293 4.03 -1.25 -21.44
N SER A 294 3.82 -2.41 -20.88
CA SER A 294 4.42 -3.68 -21.32
C SER A 294 3.41 -4.80 -21.29
N ASP A 295 3.60 -5.78 -22.12
CA ASP A 295 2.86 -7.03 -22.09
C ASP A 295 3.14 -7.81 -20.81
N PHE A 296 2.19 -8.62 -20.39
CA PHE A 296 2.37 -9.60 -19.32
C PHE A 296 2.31 -11.02 -19.95
N GLY A 297 3.47 -11.55 -20.32
CA GLY A 297 3.54 -12.83 -21.04
C GLY A 297 2.83 -12.78 -22.38
N ALA A 298 1.74 -13.54 -22.54
CA ALA A 298 0.94 -13.58 -23.76
C ALA A 298 -0.17 -12.51 -23.81
N TRP A 299 -0.27 -11.65 -22.80
CA TRP A 299 -1.32 -10.64 -22.68
C TRP A 299 -0.80 -9.26 -23.10
N PRO A 300 -1.24 -8.74 -24.27
CA PRO A 300 -0.79 -7.43 -24.76
C PRO A 300 -1.31 -6.31 -23.87
N TRP A 301 -0.48 -5.29 -23.67
CA TRP A 301 -0.88 -4.12 -22.87
C TRP A 301 -1.97 -3.29 -23.58
N GLU A 302 -2.04 -3.34 -24.91
CA GLU A 302 -3.05 -2.65 -25.71
C GLU A 302 -4.48 -3.15 -25.46
N ASP A 303 -4.63 -4.38 -25.01
CA ASP A 303 -5.92 -4.95 -24.63
C ASP A 303 -6.39 -4.50 -23.23
N ALA A 304 -5.51 -3.84 -22.48
CA ALA A 304 -5.82 -3.29 -21.15
C ALA A 304 -6.39 -1.87 -21.22
N ARG A 305 -6.95 -1.41 -20.12
CA ARG A 305 -7.53 -0.06 -19.96
C ARG A 305 -6.51 0.90 -19.35
N PHE A 306 -5.38 1.13 -20.06
CA PHE A 306 -4.27 1.98 -19.61
C PHE A 306 -4.36 3.36 -20.24
N PHE A 307 -4.51 4.40 -19.41
CA PHE A 307 -4.66 5.77 -19.89
C PHE A 307 -3.93 6.78 -19.04
N GLU A 308 -3.61 7.91 -19.65
CA GLU A 308 -3.01 9.04 -18.98
C GLU A 308 -3.78 10.34 -19.28
N TYR A 309 -3.64 11.35 -18.37
CA TYR A 309 -4.28 12.63 -18.59
C TYR A 309 -3.52 13.77 -17.88
N ARG A 310 -3.08 14.78 -18.65
CA ARG A 310 -2.44 16.02 -18.13
C ARG A 310 -1.35 15.77 -17.10
N ASN A 311 -0.54 14.75 -17.29
CA ASN A 311 0.63 14.53 -16.47
C ASN A 311 1.75 15.52 -16.82
N ALA A 312 2.68 15.77 -15.90
CA ALA A 312 3.82 16.64 -16.04
C ALA A 312 5.11 15.93 -15.60
N GLY A 313 6.25 16.50 -15.91
CA GLY A 313 7.57 15.97 -15.55
C GLY A 313 8.29 15.30 -16.72
N PRO A 314 9.57 14.95 -16.54
CA PRO A 314 10.41 14.46 -17.63
C PRO A 314 9.99 13.10 -18.20
N GLY A 315 9.23 12.28 -17.47
CA GLY A 315 8.67 11.01 -17.92
C GLY A 315 7.23 11.12 -18.42
N ALA A 316 6.62 12.31 -18.42
CA ALA A 316 5.25 12.54 -18.93
C ALA A 316 5.28 12.81 -20.45
N ILE A 317 5.71 11.81 -21.21
CA ILE A 317 5.80 11.87 -22.67
C ILE A 317 4.42 11.58 -23.26
N VAL A 318 3.99 12.38 -24.26
CA VAL A 318 2.77 12.14 -25.02
C VAL A 318 3.16 11.58 -26.40
N SER A 319 2.78 10.33 -26.66
CA SER A 319 3.10 9.63 -27.90
C SER A 319 2.03 8.56 -28.19
N ALA A 320 2.16 7.85 -29.31
CA ALA A 320 1.30 6.73 -29.65
C ALA A 320 1.39 5.56 -28.65
N ASN A 321 2.53 5.43 -27.94
CA ASN A 321 2.75 4.41 -26.90
C ASN A 321 2.12 4.78 -25.55
N ARG A 322 1.50 5.96 -25.46
CA ARG A 322 0.98 6.53 -24.21
C ARG A 322 -0.47 7.01 -24.41
N PRO A 323 -1.47 6.12 -24.36
CA PRO A 323 -2.87 6.49 -24.59
C PRO A 323 -3.34 7.61 -23.65
N GLN A 324 -3.90 8.68 -24.25
CA GLN A 324 -4.37 9.86 -23.51
C GLN A 324 -5.88 9.92 -23.48
N LEU A 325 -6.46 10.21 -22.32
CA LEU A 325 -7.89 10.54 -22.22
C LEU A 325 -8.18 11.92 -22.83
N THR A 326 -9.33 12.06 -23.47
CA THR A 326 -9.90 13.38 -23.77
C THR A 326 -10.37 14.06 -22.48
N ALA A 327 -10.67 15.37 -22.54
CA ALA A 327 -11.18 16.09 -21.39
C ALA A 327 -12.56 15.57 -20.93
N GLU A 328 -13.38 15.11 -21.88
CA GLU A 328 -14.69 14.50 -21.62
C GLU A 328 -14.53 13.17 -20.88
N GLN A 329 -13.73 12.24 -21.42
CA GLN A 329 -13.41 10.97 -20.79
C GLN A 329 -12.82 11.15 -19.40
N ALA A 330 -11.89 12.11 -19.23
CA ALA A 330 -11.28 12.38 -17.94
C ALA A 330 -12.29 12.88 -16.88
N GLY A 331 -13.43 13.43 -17.32
CA GLY A 331 -14.55 13.79 -16.43
C GLY A 331 -15.20 12.58 -15.77
N GLU A 332 -15.17 11.43 -16.40
CA GLU A 332 -15.74 10.17 -15.89
C GLU A 332 -14.77 9.44 -14.94
N TYR A 333 -13.46 9.67 -15.07
CA TYR A 333 -12.43 9.02 -14.28
C TYR A 333 -11.94 9.93 -13.14
N THR A 334 -12.83 10.25 -12.21
CA THR A 334 -12.53 11.05 -11.01
C THR A 334 -12.51 10.18 -9.76
N ALA A 335 -11.82 10.61 -8.69
CA ALA A 335 -11.84 9.91 -7.41
C ALA A 335 -13.27 9.70 -6.90
N ALA A 336 -14.14 10.72 -7.07
CA ALA A 336 -15.55 10.62 -6.67
C ALA A 336 -16.28 9.53 -7.46
N ALA A 337 -16.06 9.41 -8.78
CA ALA A 337 -16.69 8.38 -9.60
C ALA A 337 -16.22 6.97 -9.20
N PHE A 338 -14.90 6.81 -8.97
CA PHE A 338 -14.32 5.53 -8.54
C PHE A 338 -14.85 5.06 -7.20
N LEU A 339 -15.02 5.98 -6.24
CA LEU A 339 -15.32 5.61 -4.85
C LEU A 339 -16.81 5.60 -4.52
N ARG A 340 -17.64 6.32 -5.29
CA ARG A 340 -19.05 6.47 -4.98
C ARG A 340 -19.81 5.15 -4.88
N GLY A 341 -19.55 4.21 -5.82
CA GLY A 341 -20.31 2.95 -5.89
C GLY A 341 -21.82 3.17 -6.03
N SER A 342 -22.61 2.21 -5.55
CA SER A 342 -24.07 2.28 -5.48
C SER A 342 -24.60 2.85 -4.16
N ASP A 343 -23.71 3.05 -3.18
CA ASP A 343 -24.01 3.50 -1.81
C ASP A 343 -23.54 4.95 -1.53
N ASP A 344 -23.12 5.66 -2.59
CA ASP A 344 -22.62 7.04 -2.54
C ASP A 344 -21.47 7.25 -1.53
N TRP A 345 -20.65 6.21 -1.35
CA TRP A 345 -19.55 6.27 -0.38
C TRP A 345 -18.58 7.41 -0.68
N THR A 346 -18.39 8.25 0.31
CA THR A 346 -17.42 9.34 0.28
C THR A 346 -16.51 9.19 1.49
N PRO A 347 -15.20 8.86 1.30
CA PRO A 347 -14.29 8.73 2.41
C PRO A 347 -14.10 10.06 3.12
N GLU A 348 -14.39 10.10 4.41
CA GLU A 348 -14.22 11.29 5.23
C GLU A 348 -12.75 11.70 5.35
N ARG A 349 -12.50 13.00 5.45
CA ARG A 349 -11.16 13.52 5.77
C ARG A 349 -10.89 13.32 7.26
N CYS A 350 -9.70 12.80 7.58
CA CYS A 350 -9.21 12.69 8.97
C CYS A 350 -8.68 14.02 9.46
#